data_ad19bd1590c9f6a3b9068d8278de806e
#
_entry.id   ad19bd1590c9f6a3b9068d8278de806e
#
_cell.length_a   1.000
_cell.length_b   1.000
_cell.length_c   1.000
_cell.angle_alpha   90.00
_cell.angle_beta   90.00
_cell.angle_gamma   90.00
#
_symmetry.space_group_name_H-M   'P 1'
#
loop_
_entity.id
_entity.type
_entity.pdbx_description
1 polymer ?
#
loop_
_entity_poly.entity_id
_entity_poly.type
_entity_poly.pdbx_seq_one_letter_code
_entity_poly.pdbx_strand_id
1 'polypeptide(L)'
;MKPKIMLIDKIIPHNVDRSSIIRNMKNLNISYKHNENKYMVNILSKTGQSYEDTGQNQSRSNDLSFDVEKQTFTQRILESFKSPQPRHEIKPKKIVIDFSSPNIAKPFHAGHLRSTIIGNFIANINTYFDNQVTRLNYLGDWGTQFGLLQYGLKSKNIDVNDLKNDPIRSLYDIYVYANKLASKDENVQNEARRFFSDIEQGRMNLENWKNIRQVTVQELEKVYQRLGIQFDAYHWESDYNGGAIKDLMASLQDKNIIQKDESGKIIAKINNREVTVLKSDNSTLYLSRDIAALLDRYKKFDFDKMLYVVDNAQTDHFAALFEIVKQIDQKCTDGCKHIKFGRLKGMSTRTGNVVFLNDILDEAKKKMHEKQALSKNTRSGAMNEETCDILGTSAVLLNDLKQKRQKDYTFSWDKALQSEGDSAIKLQYLHCRLWSLEQNCGVSLPDVCDPNYIPEEVIGDVIAELAGFENILHRSLEEYEACILVNYLFRLARHVNRMFNEIRVKNVSPDLAAQRLLVFHCARIVLKTGMEILGIRPLNEM
;
A
#
# COMPACT_ATOMS: atom_id res chain seq x y z
N MET A 1 -14.71 -13.79 6.92
CA MET A 1 -13.50 -14.36 6.29
C MET A 1 -13.51 -13.96 4.82
N LYS A 2 -12.41 -13.43 4.28
CA LYS A 2 -12.29 -13.16 2.84
C LYS A 2 -12.13 -14.50 2.11
N PRO A 3 -12.83 -14.74 1.00
CA PRO A 3 -12.66 -15.98 0.25
C PRO A 3 -11.22 -16.05 -0.29
N LYS A 4 -10.52 -17.10 0.06
CA LYS A 4 -9.17 -17.40 -0.42
C LYS A 4 -9.32 -18.36 -1.59
N ILE A 5 -8.93 -17.92 -2.77
CA ILE A 5 -9.20 -18.65 -4.01
C ILE A 5 -7.89 -19.29 -4.46
N MET A 6 -7.79 -20.60 -4.34
CA MET A 6 -6.73 -21.39 -4.96
C MET A 6 -7.28 -22.12 -6.20
N LEU A 7 -7.03 -21.52 -7.35
CA LEU A 7 -7.62 -21.97 -8.62
C LEU A 7 -6.75 -22.96 -9.37
N ILE A 8 -5.44 -22.78 -9.32
CA ILE A 8 -4.49 -23.58 -10.11
C ILE A 8 -4.51 -25.06 -9.70
N ASP A 9 -4.57 -25.36 -8.41
CA ASP A 9 -4.56 -26.72 -7.90
C ASP A 9 -5.74 -27.58 -8.40
N LYS A 10 -6.86 -26.93 -8.71
CA LYS A 10 -8.06 -27.58 -9.24
C LYS A 10 -8.08 -27.73 -10.75
N ILE A 11 -7.21 -27.00 -11.46
CA ILE A 11 -7.21 -26.93 -12.92
C ILE A 11 -6.13 -27.84 -13.52
N ILE A 12 -4.99 -28.00 -12.83
CA ILE A 12 -3.84 -28.77 -13.32
C ILE A 12 -4.23 -30.24 -13.48
N PRO A 13 -3.99 -30.87 -14.65
CA PRO A 13 -4.20 -32.30 -14.87
C PRO A 13 -3.36 -33.16 -13.92
N HIS A 14 -3.82 -34.40 -13.66
CA HIS A 14 -3.13 -35.32 -12.74
C HIS A 14 -1.74 -35.76 -13.20
N ASN A 15 -1.46 -35.69 -14.51
CA ASN A 15 -0.17 -36.02 -15.11
C ASN A 15 0.88 -34.92 -15.05
N VAL A 16 0.58 -33.77 -14.41
CA VAL A 16 1.49 -32.64 -14.27
C VAL A 16 1.91 -32.53 -12.82
N ASP A 17 3.19 -32.24 -12.55
CA ASP A 17 3.71 -32.01 -11.18
C ASP A 17 3.13 -30.73 -10.57
N ARG A 18 1.95 -30.89 -9.96
CA ARG A 18 1.22 -29.84 -9.26
C ARG A 18 2.06 -29.18 -8.15
N SER A 19 2.80 -30.01 -7.41
CA SER A 19 3.57 -29.54 -6.25
C SER A 19 4.70 -28.61 -6.67
N SER A 20 5.33 -28.85 -7.82
CA SER A 20 6.34 -27.97 -8.39
C SER A 20 5.74 -26.65 -8.88
N ILE A 21 4.59 -26.71 -9.56
CA ILE A 21 3.90 -25.51 -10.05
C ILE A 21 3.47 -24.64 -8.87
N ILE A 22 2.85 -25.21 -7.85
CA ILE A 22 2.39 -24.46 -6.66
C ILE A 22 3.56 -23.84 -5.92
N ARG A 23 4.66 -24.58 -5.71
CA ARG A 23 5.87 -24.06 -5.06
C ARG A 23 6.52 -22.90 -5.83
N ASN A 24 6.42 -22.91 -7.15
CA ASN A 24 7.06 -21.94 -8.04
C ASN A 24 6.11 -20.89 -8.60
N MET A 25 4.86 -20.82 -8.15
CA MET A 25 3.83 -19.89 -8.68
C MET A 25 4.31 -18.44 -8.81
N LYS A 26 5.15 -17.97 -7.90
CA LYS A 26 5.75 -16.63 -7.95
C LYS A 26 6.60 -16.39 -9.21
N ASN A 27 7.19 -17.45 -9.78
CA ASN A 27 8.06 -17.40 -10.94
C ASN A 27 7.32 -17.75 -12.24
N LEU A 28 5.99 -17.92 -12.20
CA LEU A 28 5.19 -18.33 -13.34
C LEU A 28 4.35 -17.18 -13.88
N ASN A 29 4.20 -17.18 -15.19
CA ASN A 29 3.26 -16.34 -15.90
C ASN A 29 2.16 -17.26 -16.43
N ILE A 30 0.95 -17.18 -15.87
CA ILE A 30 -0.16 -18.06 -16.22
C ILE A 30 -1.17 -17.25 -17.00
N SER A 31 -1.56 -17.74 -18.15
CA SER A 31 -2.58 -17.15 -19.01
C SER A 31 -3.59 -18.18 -19.45
N TYR A 32 -4.82 -17.72 -19.66
CA TYR A 32 -5.95 -18.53 -20.04
C TYR A 32 -6.51 -18.00 -21.36
N LYS A 33 -6.70 -18.90 -22.33
CA LYS A 33 -7.42 -18.61 -23.57
C LYS A 33 -8.51 -19.67 -23.73
N HIS A 34 -9.61 -19.32 -24.34
CA HIS A 34 -10.67 -20.30 -24.60
C HIS A 34 -11.11 -20.27 -26.06
N ASN A 35 -11.70 -21.35 -26.49
CA ASN A 35 -12.47 -21.50 -27.71
C ASN A 35 -13.82 -22.11 -27.37
N GLU A 36 -14.57 -22.57 -28.36
CA GLU A 36 -15.90 -23.14 -28.17
C GLU A 36 -15.95 -24.28 -27.14
N ASN A 37 -14.91 -25.14 -27.09
CA ASN A 37 -14.94 -26.39 -26.32
C ASN A 37 -13.92 -26.48 -25.20
N LYS A 38 -12.88 -25.64 -25.19
CA LYS A 38 -11.73 -25.81 -24.28
C LYS A 38 -11.19 -24.47 -23.75
N TYR A 39 -10.58 -24.55 -22.56
CA TYR A 39 -9.63 -23.53 -22.08
C TYR A 39 -8.21 -24.03 -22.27
N MET A 40 -7.40 -23.23 -22.92
CA MET A 40 -5.95 -23.44 -23.01
C MET A 40 -5.28 -22.71 -21.85
N VAL A 41 -4.59 -23.46 -21.00
CA VAL A 41 -3.82 -22.92 -19.87
C VAL A 41 -2.36 -22.90 -20.26
N ASN A 42 -1.76 -21.74 -20.33
CA ASN A 42 -0.33 -21.56 -20.61
C ASN A 42 0.40 -21.13 -19.36
N ILE A 43 1.43 -21.86 -19.00
CA ILE A 43 2.30 -21.61 -17.85
C ILE A 43 3.71 -21.37 -18.38
N LEU A 44 4.19 -20.13 -18.26
CA LEU A 44 5.51 -19.70 -18.72
C LEU A 44 6.43 -19.48 -17.52
N SER A 45 7.58 -20.14 -17.49
CA SER A 45 8.59 -19.92 -16.45
C SER A 45 9.39 -18.64 -16.72
N LYS A 46 9.43 -17.73 -15.73
CA LYS A 46 10.27 -16.52 -15.78
C LYS A 46 11.76 -16.81 -15.58
N THR A 47 12.11 -17.95 -15.00
CA THR A 47 13.48 -18.28 -14.59
C THR A 47 14.17 -19.30 -15.48
N GLY A 48 13.53 -19.73 -16.57
CA GLY A 48 14.08 -20.75 -17.47
C GLY A 48 14.12 -22.16 -16.87
N GLN A 49 13.48 -22.40 -15.73
CA GLN A 49 13.33 -23.76 -15.17
C GLN A 49 12.39 -24.60 -16.05
N SER A 50 12.88 -25.77 -16.48
CA SER A 50 12.06 -26.75 -17.20
C SER A 50 11.15 -27.49 -16.23
N TYR A 51 9.89 -27.69 -16.62
CA TYR A 51 8.95 -28.58 -15.93
C TYR A 51 8.90 -29.92 -16.66
N GLU A 52 8.95 -31.03 -15.92
CA GLU A 52 8.80 -32.35 -16.51
C GLU A 52 7.32 -32.61 -16.76
N ASP A 53 6.98 -32.87 -18.02
CA ASP A 53 5.73 -33.50 -18.39
C ASP A 53 5.91 -35.02 -18.16
N THR A 54 5.15 -35.58 -17.24
CA THR A 54 5.17 -37.03 -16.96
C THR A 54 4.47 -37.85 -18.06
N GLY A 55 3.98 -37.24 -19.12
CA GLY A 55 3.45 -37.88 -20.33
C GLY A 55 4.55 -38.09 -21.39
N GLN A 56 4.43 -39.12 -22.21
CA GLN A 56 5.40 -39.75 -23.09
C GLN A 56 6.22 -38.91 -24.09
N ASN A 57 6.26 -37.58 -23.97
CA ASN A 57 7.11 -36.72 -24.79
C ASN A 57 8.05 -35.91 -23.91
N GLN A 58 9.28 -36.37 -23.78
CA GLN A 58 10.40 -35.64 -23.10
C GLN A 58 10.83 -34.41 -23.90
N SER A 59 10.03 -33.37 -23.99
CA SER A 59 10.48 -32.07 -24.40
C SER A 59 10.73 -31.24 -23.14
N ARG A 60 11.99 -30.94 -22.81
CA ARG A 60 12.38 -29.91 -21.85
C ARG A 60 11.98 -28.55 -22.40
N SER A 61 10.72 -28.16 -22.27
CA SER A 61 10.27 -26.82 -22.61
C SER A 61 10.11 -26.00 -21.33
N ASN A 62 10.53 -24.73 -21.36
CA ASN A 62 10.30 -23.77 -20.28
C ASN A 62 8.82 -23.37 -20.15
N ASP A 63 7.99 -23.85 -21.07
CA ASP A 63 6.60 -23.49 -21.26
C ASP A 63 5.74 -24.76 -21.22
N LEU A 64 4.75 -24.76 -20.35
CA LEU A 64 3.76 -25.82 -20.28
C LEU A 64 2.43 -25.28 -20.80
N SER A 65 1.82 -26.00 -21.74
CA SER A 65 0.49 -25.69 -22.25
C SER A 65 -0.37 -26.95 -22.24
N PHE A 66 -1.57 -26.83 -21.71
CA PHE A 66 -2.52 -27.94 -21.69
C PHE A 66 -3.97 -27.45 -21.87
N ASP A 67 -4.79 -28.31 -22.43
CA ASP A 67 -6.21 -28.04 -22.61
C ASP A 67 -7.02 -28.58 -21.44
N VAL A 68 -8.02 -27.83 -21.02
CA VAL A 68 -9.03 -28.25 -20.06
C VAL A 68 -10.41 -28.10 -20.71
N GLU A 69 -11.26 -29.12 -20.58
CA GLU A 69 -12.63 -29.04 -21.04
C GLU A 69 -13.37 -27.84 -20.48
N LYS A 70 -14.11 -27.11 -21.32
CA LYS A 70 -14.74 -25.82 -20.96
C LYS A 70 -15.70 -25.97 -19.78
N GLN A 71 -16.53 -27.00 -19.78
CA GLN A 71 -17.50 -27.20 -18.70
C GLN A 71 -16.81 -27.47 -17.36
N THR A 72 -15.85 -28.41 -17.35
CA THR A 72 -15.05 -28.73 -16.16
C THR A 72 -14.28 -27.53 -15.62
N PHE A 73 -13.66 -26.74 -16.49
CA PHE A 73 -12.95 -25.53 -16.10
C PHE A 73 -13.90 -24.52 -15.46
N THR A 74 -15.01 -24.21 -16.15
CA THR A 74 -16.02 -23.25 -15.69
C THR A 74 -16.56 -23.63 -14.33
N GLN A 75 -16.97 -24.90 -14.15
CA GLN A 75 -17.50 -25.40 -12.90
C GLN A 75 -16.48 -25.25 -11.76
N ARG A 76 -15.24 -25.69 -11.96
CA ARG A 76 -14.18 -25.62 -10.95
C ARG A 76 -13.87 -24.19 -10.53
N ILE A 77 -13.83 -23.28 -11.50
CA ILE A 77 -13.58 -21.86 -11.20
C ILE A 77 -14.72 -21.28 -10.37
N LEU A 78 -15.97 -21.39 -10.81
CA LEU A 78 -17.10 -20.78 -10.12
C LEU A 78 -17.37 -21.41 -8.75
N GLU A 79 -17.24 -22.72 -8.60
CA GLU A 79 -17.37 -23.42 -7.31
C GLU A 79 -16.28 -23.00 -6.30
N SER A 80 -15.09 -22.65 -6.75
CA SER A 80 -14.01 -22.18 -5.87
C SER A 80 -14.33 -20.86 -5.14
N PHE A 81 -15.23 -20.05 -5.68
CA PHE A 81 -15.69 -18.82 -5.03
C PHE A 81 -16.78 -19.06 -3.98
N LYS A 82 -17.51 -20.18 -4.07
CA LYS A 82 -18.57 -20.54 -3.11
C LYS A 82 -17.99 -21.10 -1.81
N SER A 83 -16.91 -21.86 -1.89
CA SER A 83 -16.27 -22.50 -0.74
C SER A 83 -14.85 -21.98 -0.55
N PRO A 84 -14.60 -21.12 0.47
CA PRO A 84 -13.26 -20.71 0.79
C PRO A 84 -12.39 -21.93 1.09
N GLN A 85 -11.38 -22.16 0.27
CA GLN A 85 -10.44 -23.25 0.50
C GLN A 85 -9.33 -22.78 1.45
N PRO A 86 -8.87 -23.61 2.42
CA PRO A 86 -7.65 -23.33 3.15
C PRO A 86 -6.49 -23.28 2.16
N ARG A 87 -5.59 -22.31 2.30
CA ARG A 87 -4.33 -22.32 1.55
C ARG A 87 -3.46 -23.45 2.06
N HIS A 88 -2.70 -24.08 1.14
CA HIS A 88 -1.61 -24.96 1.56
C HIS A 88 -0.67 -24.21 2.50
N GLU A 89 -0.13 -24.91 3.48
CA GLU A 89 0.68 -24.44 4.61
C GLU A 89 1.97 -23.73 4.16
N ILE A 90 1.83 -22.53 3.62
CA ILE A 90 2.96 -21.60 3.60
C ILE A 90 3.00 -21.00 5.01
N LYS A 91 4.06 -21.28 5.76
CA LYS A 91 4.26 -20.68 7.09
C LYS A 91 4.13 -19.17 7.00
N PRO A 92 3.19 -18.54 7.72
CA PRO A 92 3.03 -17.09 7.72
C PRO A 92 4.33 -16.40 8.10
N LYS A 93 4.70 -15.36 7.35
CA LYS A 93 5.88 -14.55 7.64
C LYS A 93 5.49 -13.36 8.51
N LYS A 94 6.37 -13.00 9.44
CA LYS A 94 6.30 -11.75 10.20
C LYS A 94 6.88 -10.62 9.36
N ILE A 95 6.06 -9.65 8.98
CA ILE A 95 6.46 -8.57 8.08
C ILE A 95 6.18 -7.24 8.76
N VAL A 96 7.23 -6.46 8.98
CA VAL A 96 7.12 -5.08 9.46
C VAL A 96 7.22 -4.14 8.25
N ILE A 97 6.31 -3.19 8.14
CA ILE A 97 6.28 -2.22 7.05
C ILE A 97 6.29 -0.82 7.65
N ASP A 98 7.39 -0.10 7.43
CA ASP A 98 7.55 1.31 7.81
C ASP A 98 7.12 2.19 6.64
N PHE A 99 6.06 2.97 6.83
CA PHE A 99 5.50 3.80 5.78
C PHE A 99 4.78 5.03 6.34
N SER A 100 4.50 6.01 5.49
CA SER A 100 3.96 7.33 5.81
C SER A 100 5.01 8.24 6.45
N SER A 101 5.39 8.00 7.67
CA SER A 101 6.52 8.56 8.42
C SER A 101 6.70 10.09 8.29
N PRO A 102 5.63 10.90 8.55
CA PRO A 102 5.73 12.34 8.47
C PRO A 102 6.51 12.92 9.64
N ASN A 103 7.10 14.10 9.43
CA ASN A 103 7.59 14.91 10.54
C ASN A 103 6.40 15.57 11.24
N ILE A 104 6.41 15.56 12.59
CA ILE A 104 5.46 16.35 13.36
C ILE A 104 5.70 17.85 13.12
N ALA A 105 4.67 18.67 13.33
CA ALA A 105 4.70 20.10 13.06
C ALA A 105 5.07 20.51 11.62
N LYS A 106 4.96 19.58 10.67
CA LYS A 106 5.05 19.85 9.23
C LYS A 106 3.78 19.37 8.55
N PRO A 107 3.39 19.99 7.44
CA PRO A 107 2.23 19.53 6.70
C PRO A 107 2.44 18.09 6.23
N PHE A 108 1.39 17.30 6.37
CA PHE A 108 1.30 16.00 5.71
C PHE A 108 1.05 16.25 4.22
N HIS A 109 2.10 16.23 3.42
CA HIS A 109 2.07 16.64 2.02
C HIS A 109 2.04 15.45 1.04
N ALA A 110 1.90 15.76 -0.24
CA ALA A 110 1.79 14.78 -1.33
C ALA A 110 2.87 13.68 -1.35
N GLY A 111 4.10 13.98 -0.91
CA GLY A 111 5.17 12.97 -0.78
C GLY A 111 4.85 11.91 0.26
N HIS A 112 4.34 12.32 1.42
CA HIS A 112 3.90 11.39 2.46
C HIS A 112 2.67 10.58 2.01
N LEU A 113 1.73 11.21 1.27
CA LEU A 113 0.57 10.51 0.72
C LEU A 113 0.99 9.29 -0.10
N ARG A 114 2.00 9.45 -0.96
CA ARG A 114 2.44 8.36 -1.84
C ARG A 114 3.03 7.19 -1.05
N SER A 115 3.89 7.47 -0.07
CA SER A 115 4.38 6.45 0.87
C SER A 115 3.23 5.74 1.58
N THR A 116 2.25 6.50 2.05
CA THR A 116 1.08 6.03 2.80
C THR A 116 0.21 5.07 1.96
N ILE A 117 -0.11 5.45 0.73
CA ILE A 117 -0.93 4.65 -0.19
C ILE A 117 -0.22 3.35 -0.59
N ILE A 118 1.04 3.43 -0.97
CA ILE A 118 1.84 2.27 -1.39
C ILE A 118 2.07 1.32 -0.21
N GLY A 119 2.42 1.87 0.97
CA GLY A 119 2.61 1.07 2.18
C GLY A 119 1.34 0.32 2.59
N ASN A 120 0.18 0.99 2.54
CA ASN A 120 -1.10 0.36 2.83
C ASN A 120 -1.44 -0.77 1.85
N PHE A 121 -1.22 -0.56 0.54
CA PHE A 121 -1.38 -1.62 -0.45
C PHE A 121 -0.49 -2.83 -0.13
N ILE A 122 0.79 -2.61 0.18
CA ILE A 122 1.74 -3.69 0.52
C ILE A 122 1.30 -4.41 1.80
N ALA A 123 0.81 -3.68 2.79
CA ALA A 123 0.27 -4.26 4.02
C ALA A 123 -0.97 -5.12 3.74
N ASN A 124 -1.93 -4.59 2.98
CA ASN A 124 -3.17 -5.28 2.67
C ASN A 124 -2.95 -6.55 1.86
N ILE A 125 -2.09 -6.52 0.84
CA ILE A 125 -1.81 -7.71 0.04
C ILE A 125 -1.06 -8.77 0.84
N ASN A 126 -0.14 -8.39 1.74
CA ASN A 126 0.51 -9.34 2.65
C ASN A 126 -0.49 -9.94 3.63
N THR A 127 -1.40 -9.15 4.19
CA THR A 127 -2.49 -9.63 5.05
C THR A 127 -3.43 -10.59 4.29
N TYR A 128 -3.72 -10.30 3.02
CA TYR A 128 -4.50 -11.21 2.18
C TYR A 128 -3.84 -12.59 2.04
N PHE A 129 -2.51 -12.63 1.99
CA PHE A 129 -1.72 -13.87 1.95
C PHE A 129 -1.38 -14.46 3.34
N ASP A 130 -2.13 -14.07 4.39
CA ASP A 130 -2.01 -14.57 5.77
C ASP A 130 -0.69 -14.28 6.47
N ASN A 131 0.14 -13.39 5.94
CA ASN A 131 1.32 -12.93 6.65
C ASN A 131 0.91 -12.12 7.90
N GLN A 132 1.70 -12.23 8.96
CA GLN A 132 1.57 -11.40 10.16
C GLN A 132 2.19 -10.04 9.87
N VAL A 133 1.36 -9.03 9.62
CA VAL A 133 1.80 -7.69 9.21
C VAL A 133 1.74 -6.75 10.40
N THR A 134 2.86 -6.07 10.67
CA THR A 134 2.93 -4.91 11.57
C THR A 134 3.10 -3.64 10.73
N ARG A 135 2.10 -2.75 10.79
CA ARG A 135 2.11 -1.44 10.15
C ARG A 135 2.75 -0.44 11.09
N LEU A 136 3.95 0.01 10.77
CA LEU A 136 4.73 0.93 11.56
C LEU A 136 4.72 2.33 10.94
N ASN A 137 4.53 3.35 11.78
CA ASN A 137 4.67 4.75 11.40
C ASN A 137 5.82 5.37 12.21
N TYR A 138 6.91 5.74 11.54
CA TYR A 138 8.10 6.30 12.16
C TYR A 138 8.09 7.82 12.06
N LEU A 139 7.67 8.48 13.13
CA LEU A 139 7.43 9.91 13.14
C LEU A 139 8.70 10.70 13.46
N GLY A 140 8.98 11.70 12.61
CA GLY A 140 10.10 12.61 12.80
C GLY A 140 9.75 13.69 13.83
N ASP A 141 10.26 13.54 15.04
CA ASP A 141 10.05 14.49 16.15
C ASP A 141 11.37 15.01 16.72
N TRP A 142 12.46 14.94 15.97
CA TRP A 142 13.79 15.26 16.46
C TRP A 142 14.53 16.21 15.51
N GLY A 143 15.31 17.16 16.11
CA GLY A 143 16.11 18.10 15.36
C GLY A 143 15.83 19.57 15.73
N THR A 144 16.68 20.49 15.25
CA THR A 144 16.62 21.93 15.54
C THR A 144 15.30 22.60 15.15
N GLN A 145 14.55 22.01 14.23
CA GLN A 145 13.19 22.46 13.87
C GLN A 145 12.23 22.48 15.08
N PHE A 146 12.45 21.61 16.04
CA PHE A 146 11.65 21.55 17.27
C PHE A 146 12.06 22.61 18.27
N GLY A 147 13.33 22.98 18.31
CA GLY A 147 13.77 24.16 19.03
C GLY A 147 13.08 25.44 18.52
N LEU A 148 12.91 25.55 17.19
CA LEU A 148 12.16 26.67 16.59
C LEU A 148 10.67 26.62 16.95
N LEU A 149 10.05 25.43 16.96
CA LEU A 149 8.66 25.28 17.37
C LEU A 149 8.46 25.68 18.84
N GLN A 150 9.33 25.22 19.73
CA GLN A 150 9.30 25.60 21.16
C GLN A 150 9.52 27.12 21.36
N TYR A 151 10.47 27.72 20.63
CA TYR A 151 10.64 29.15 20.62
C TYR A 151 9.37 29.89 20.20
N GLY A 152 8.73 29.43 19.12
CA GLY A 152 7.49 30.03 18.61
C GLY A 152 6.33 29.95 19.60
N LEU A 153 6.12 28.77 20.22
CA LEU A 153 5.11 28.57 21.27
C LEU A 153 5.34 29.55 22.45
N LYS A 154 6.58 29.62 22.95
CA LYS A 154 6.96 30.50 24.05
C LYS A 154 6.77 31.97 23.68
N SER A 155 7.25 32.40 22.50
CA SER A 155 7.18 33.81 22.09
C SER A 155 5.75 34.30 21.88
N LYS A 156 4.83 33.41 21.53
CA LYS A 156 3.40 33.69 21.36
C LYS A 156 2.57 33.41 22.62
N ASN A 157 3.18 32.89 23.68
CA ASN A 157 2.51 32.45 24.91
C ASN A 157 1.34 31.50 24.64
N ILE A 158 1.56 30.49 23.75
CA ILE A 158 0.55 29.50 23.36
C ILE A 158 0.82 28.21 24.11
N ASP A 159 -0.21 27.67 24.79
CA ASP A 159 -0.21 26.30 25.29
C ASP A 159 -0.69 25.34 24.19
N VAL A 160 0.00 24.21 24.02
CA VAL A 160 -0.36 23.18 23.05
C VAL A 160 -1.77 22.62 23.29
N ASN A 161 -2.19 22.55 24.56
CA ASN A 161 -3.50 22.08 24.96
C ASN A 161 -4.65 23.00 24.51
N ASP A 162 -4.36 24.26 24.22
CA ASP A 162 -5.33 25.25 23.73
C ASP A 162 -5.56 25.20 22.22
N LEU A 163 -4.77 24.40 21.49
CA LEU A 163 -4.88 24.23 20.05
C LEU A 163 -6.06 23.31 19.69
N LYS A 164 -7.31 23.84 19.72
CA LYS A 164 -8.54 23.06 19.52
C LYS A 164 -8.93 22.86 18.06
N ASN A 165 -8.66 23.84 17.19
CA ASN A 165 -9.05 23.83 15.79
C ASN A 165 -7.82 23.64 14.91
N ASP A 166 -7.75 22.50 14.18
CA ASP A 166 -6.64 22.15 13.28
C ASP A 166 -5.25 22.35 13.96
N PRO A 167 -4.92 21.54 14.98
CA PRO A 167 -3.69 21.72 15.77
C PRO A 167 -2.42 21.60 14.91
N ILE A 168 -2.41 20.71 13.90
CA ILE A 168 -1.24 20.54 13.02
C ILE A 168 -0.98 21.81 12.20
N ARG A 169 -2.02 22.44 11.66
CA ARG A 169 -1.89 23.70 10.93
C ARG A 169 -1.39 24.81 11.86
N SER A 170 -1.93 24.89 13.07
CA SER A 170 -1.51 25.86 14.07
C SER A 170 -0.04 25.67 14.46
N LEU A 171 0.40 24.43 14.72
CA LEU A 171 1.81 24.11 15.00
C LEU A 171 2.72 24.45 13.81
N TYR A 172 2.26 24.19 12.59
CA TYR A 172 3.00 24.56 11.38
C TYR A 172 3.13 26.08 11.23
N ASP A 173 2.07 26.83 11.43
CA ASP A 173 2.10 28.31 11.35
C ASP A 173 3.02 28.92 12.41
N ILE A 174 3.03 28.34 13.62
CA ILE A 174 3.95 28.71 14.68
C ILE A 174 5.41 28.42 14.28
N TYR A 175 5.67 27.25 13.71
CA TYR A 175 6.98 26.87 13.19
C TYR A 175 7.44 27.83 12.07
N VAL A 176 6.57 28.13 11.11
CA VAL A 176 6.88 29.05 9.99
C VAL A 176 7.18 30.45 10.53
N TYR A 177 6.40 30.94 11.51
CA TYR A 177 6.66 32.21 12.19
C TYR A 177 8.05 32.24 12.84
N ALA A 178 8.36 31.22 13.65
CA ALA A 178 9.67 31.15 14.33
C ALA A 178 10.84 31.02 13.35
N ASN A 179 10.67 30.23 12.27
CA ASN A 179 11.67 30.09 11.22
C ASN A 179 11.93 31.40 10.46
N LYS A 180 10.88 32.19 10.22
CA LYS A 180 11.00 33.53 9.62
C LYS A 180 11.71 34.50 10.52
N LEU A 181 11.53 34.40 11.83
CA LEU A 181 12.31 35.22 12.79
C LEU A 181 13.78 34.78 12.81
N ALA A 182 14.04 33.47 12.87
CA ALA A 182 15.40 32.94 12.89
C ALA A 182 16.20 33.25 11.61
N SER A 183 15.53 33.44 10.47
CA SER A 183 16.19 33.88 9.23
C SER A 183 16.65 35.35 9.25
N LYS A 184 16.16 36.16 10.20
CA LYS A 184 16.47 37.59 10.34
C LYS A 184 17.29 37.89 11.57
N ASP A 185 17.24 37.04 12.58
CA ASP A 185 17.90 37.23 13.87
C ASP A 185 18.61 35.93 14.30
N GLU A 186 19.91 35.96 14.32
CA GLU A 186 20.76 34.83 14.70
C GLU A 186 20.56 34.43 16.18
N ASN A 187 20.16 35.34 17.05
CA ASN A 187 19.86 35.03 18.45
C ASN A 187 18.69 34.05 18.56
N VAL A 188 17.66 34.21 17.73
CA VAL A 188 16.52 33.29 17.68
C VAL A 188 16.99 31.91 17.27
N GLN A 189 17.88 31.81 16.28
CA GLN A 189 18.44 30.55 15.85
C GLN A 189 19.29 29.86 16.93
N ASN A 190 20.09 30.66 17.64
CA ASN A 190 20.91 30.18 18.75
C ASN A 190 20.05 29.72 19.93
N GLU A 191 18.99 30.47 20.27
CA GLU A 191 18.03 30.06 21.30
C GLU A 191 17.31 28.73 20.93
N ALA A 192 16.88 28.57 19.69
CA ALA A 192 16.28 27.32 19.20
C ALA A 192 17.27 26.13 19.26
N ARG A 193 18.53 26.35 18.92
CA ARG A 193 19.58 25.32 19.06
C ARG A 193 19.82 24.96 20.53
N ARG A 194 19.81 25.97 21.42
CA ARG A 194 19.96 25.75 22.87
C ARG A 194 18.78 24.96 23.43
N PHE A 195 17.56 25.32 23.09
CA PHE A 195 16.38 24.54 23.47
C PHE A 195 16.51 23.08 23.06
N PHE A 196 16.91 22.81 21.82
CA PHE A 196 17.08 21.46 21.33
C PHE A 196 18.21 20.72 22.09
N SER A 197 19.35 21.38 22.33
CA SER A 197 20.45 20.82 23.11
C SER A 197 20.04 20.50 24.56
N ASP A 198 19.22 21.36 25.18
CA ASP A 198 18.70 21.12 26.54
C ASP A 198 17.77 19.92 26.61
N ILE A 199 17.00 19.68 25.55
CA ILE A 199 16.19 18.46 25.41
C ILE A 199 17.09 17.22 25.26
N GLU A 200 18.10 17.28 24.37
CA GLU A 200 19.04 16.15 24.16
C GLU A 200 19.79 15.75 25.44
N GLN A 201 20.06 16.72 26.30
CA GLN A 201 20.78 16.51 27.56
C GLN A 201 19.84 16.22 28.75
N GLY A 202 18.54 16.10 28.50
CA GLY A 202 17.55 15.81 29.55
C GLY A 202 17.36 16.94 30.57
N ARG A 203 17.74 18.17 30.24
CA ARG A 203 17.65 19.34 31.13
C ARG A 203 16.30 20.06 31.10
N MET A 204 15.42 19.66 30.16
CA MET A 204 14.07 20.23 30.04
C MET A 204 12.97 19.23 30.37
N ASN A 205 11.86 19.76 30.90
CA ASN A 205 10.63 18.99 31.02
C ASN A 205 10.05 18.69 29.62
N LEU A 206 9.80 17.43 29.34
CA LEU A 206 9.28 16.93 28.06
C LEU A 206 7.75 16.89 27.99
N GLU A 207 7.03 17.49 28.93
CA GLU A 207 5.56 17.43 28.99
C GLU A 207 4.92 18.06 27.73
N ASN A 208 5.32 19.28 27.38
CA ASN A 208 4.87 19.92 26.14
C ASN A 208 5.22 19.08 24.89
N TRP A 209 6.34 18.39 24.91
CA TRP A 209 6.76 17.50 23.85
C TRP A 209 5.81 16.30 23.69
N LYS A 210 5.46 15.65 24.79
CA LYS A 210 4.49 14.56 24.83
C LYS A 210 3.12 15.00 24.33
N ASN A 211 2.69 16.21 24.73
CA ASN A 211 1.42 16.79 24.28
C ASN A 211 1.43 17.04 22.75
N ILE A 212 2.52 17.58 22.19
CA ILE A 212 2.68 17.76 20.74
C ILE A 212 2.59 16.40 20.00
N ARG A 213 3.28 15.36 20.50
CA ARG A 213 3.19 14.02 19.95
C ARG A 213 1.76 13.49 19.96
N GLN A 214 1.09 13.56 21.10
CA GLN A 214 -0.27 13.05 21.27
C GLN A 214 -1.25 13.74 20.32
N VAL A 215 -1.23 15.08 20.29
CA VAL A 215 -2.08 15.87 19.40
C VAL A 215 -1.79 15.55 17.94
N THR A 216 -0.51 15.42 17.57
CA THR A 216 -0.12 15.06 16.19
C THR A 216 -0.64 13.70 15.79
N VAL A 217 -0.51 12.67 16.63
CA VAL A 217 -1.02 11.32 16.32
C VAL A 217 -2.54 11.34 16.16
N GLN A 218 -3.26 12.00 17.07
CA GLN A 218 -4.72 12.10 17.00
C GLN A 218 -5.20 12.73 15.68
N GLU A 219 -4.53 13.78 15.21
CA GLU A 219 -4.90 14.41 13.94
C GLU A 219 -4.49 13.57 12.71
N LEU A 220 -3.33 12.92 12.76
CA LEU A 220 -2.92 11.99 11.71
C LEU A 220 -3.88 10.79 11.62
N GLU A 221 -4.34 10.26 12.74
CA GLU A 221 -5.29 9.15 12.78
C GLU A 221 -6.62 9.48 12.11
N LYS A 222 -7.12 10.72 12.25
CA LYS A 222 -8.32 11.19 11.53
C LYS A 222 -8.12 11.10 10.01
N VAL A 223 -6.96 11.54 9.52
CA VAL A 223 -6.62 11.48 8.09
C VAL A 223 -6.45 10.03 7.62
N TYR A 224 -5.77 9.21 8.41
CA TYR A 224 -5.58 7.80 8.10
C TYR A 224 -6.91 7.04 8.09
N GLN A 225 -7.78 7.30 9.05
CA GLN A 225 -9.12 6.70 9.08
C GLN A 225 -9.92 7.02 7.81
N ARG A 226 -9.84 8.27 7.33
CA ARG A 226 -10.48 8.71 6.08
C ARG A 226 -9.93 7.97 4.86
N LEU A 227 -8.62 7.66 4.86
CA LEU A 227 -7.95 6.85 3.84
C LEU A 227 -8.18 5.34 4.01
N GLY A 228 -8.86 4.89 5.06
CA GLY A 228 -9.02 3.47 5.40
C GLY A 228 -7.73 2.80 5.87
N ILE A 229 -6.83 3.56 6.51
CA ILE A 229 -5.51 3.11 6.96
C ILE A 229 -5.45 3.10 8.49
N GLN A 230 -4.79 2.09 9.02
CA GLN A 230 -4.52 1.97 10.46
C GLN A 230 -3.06 1.57 10.66
N PHE A 231 -2.46 2.06 11.74
CA PHE A 231 -1.12 1.67 12.17
C PHE A 231 -1.20 0.84 13.45
N ASP A 232 -0.33 -0.16 13.53
CA ASP A 232 -0.23 -1.04 14.70
C ASP A 232 0.74 -0.45 15.73
N ALA A 233 1.71 0.37 15.27
CA ALA A 233 2.70 1.00 16.14
C ALA A 233 3.16 2.36 15.58
N TYR A 234 3.38 3.30 16.51
CA TYR A 234 4.07 4.56 16.26
C TYR A 234 5.42 4.53 16.93
N HIS A 235 6.49 4.75 16.18
CA HIS A 235 7.84 4.94 16.69
C HIS A 235 8.28 6.38 16.45
N TRP A 236 9.21 6.86 17.25
CA TRP A 236 9.66 8.24 17.22
C TRP A 236 11.18 8.31 17.02
N GLU A 237 11.65 9.28 16.22
CA GLU A 237 13.08 9.48 16.07
C GLU A 237 13.78 9.75 17.42
N SER A 238 13.08 10.44 18.32
CA SER A 238 13.60 10.78 19.66
C SER A 238 13.70 9.59 20.62
N ASP A 239 13.04 8.46 20.33
CA ASP A 239 13.21 7.23 21.13
C ASP A 239 14.61 6.63 20.93
N TYR A 240 15.27 6.95 19.80
CA TYR A 240 16.62 6.48 19.44
C TYR A 240 17.66 7.55 19.67
N ASN A 241 17.78 7.99 20.92
CA ASN A 241 18.66 9.06 21.36
C ASN A 241 19.39 8.67 22.66
N GLY A 242 20.34 9.47 23.14
CA GLY A 242 21.00 9.30 24.43
C GLY A 242 21.59 7.89 24.65
N GLY A 243 20.94 7.07 25.48
CA GLY A 243 21.39 5.71 25.82
C GLY A 243 21.49 4.78 24.62
N ALA A 244 20.46 4.76 23.76
CA ALA A 244 20.43 3.89 22.56
C ALA A 244 21.59 4.19 21.60
N ILE A 245 21.98 5.45 21.45
CA ILE A 245 23.15 5.83 20.64
C ILE A 245 24.46 5.43 21.31
N LYS A 246 24.59 5.56 22.63
CA LYS A 246 25.79 5.14 23.36
C LYS A 246 26.01 3.64 23.19
N ASP A 247 24.99 2.84 23.39
CA ASP A 247 25.04 1.38 23.24
C ASP A 247 25.38 0.98 21.79
N LEU A 248 24.80 1.67 20.82
CA LEU A 248 25.14 1.49 19.42
C LEU A 248 26.60 1.81 19.14
N MET A 249 27.12 2.95 19.60
CA MET A 249 28.52 3.35 19.38
C MET A 249 29.49 2.35 20.00
N ALA A 250 29.22 1.87 21.22
CA ALA A 250 30.01 0.83 21.86
C ALA A 250 30.03 -0.44 20.99
N SER A 251 28.88 -0.91 20.53
CA SER A 251 28.78 -2.11 19.67
C SER A 251 29.52 -1.95 18.34
N LEU A 252 29.46 -0.78 17.71
CA LEU A 252 30.17 -0.49 16.45
C LEU A 252 31.69 -0.41 16.67
N GLN A 253 32.14 0.12 17.81
CA GLN A 253 33.52 0.21 18.20
C GLN A 253 34.12 -1.16 18.47
N ASP A 254 33.43 -1.98 19.27
CA ASP A 254 33.88 -3.36 19.63
C ASP A 254 34.05 -4.24 18.38
N LYS A 255 33.26 -3.99 17.35
CA LYS A 255 33.34 -4.71 16.07
C LYS A 255 34.27 -4.05 15.05
N ASN A 256 34.95 -2.96 15.41
CA ASN A 256 35.85 -2.18 14.52
C ASN A 256 35.16 -1.68 13.23
N ILE A 257 33.85 -1.39 13.27
CA ILE A 257 33.07 -0.91 12.13
C ILE A 257 33.27 0.59 11.93
N ILE A 258 33.53 1.34 12.99
CA ILE A 258 33.70 2.79 12.98
C ILE A 258 35.10 3.22 13.36
N GLN A 259 35.50 4.37 12.83
CA GLN A 259 36.75 5.05 13.17
C GLN A 259 36.56 6.56 13.22
N LYS A 260 37.48 7.28 13.86
CA LYS A 260 37.50 8.74 13.86
C LYS A 260 38.28 9.24 12.66
N ASP A 261 37.73 10.17 11.89
CA ASP A 261 38.42 10.84 10.79
C ASP A 261 39.29 12.03 11.27
N GLU A 262 40.05 12.62 10.36
CA GLU A 262 40.92 13.78 10.66
C GLU A 262 40.14 15.01 11.14
N SER A 263 38.87 15.16 10.78
CA SER A 263 37.98 16.24 11.19
C SER A 263 37.28 15.98 12.53
N GLY A 264 37.52 14.83 13.14
CA GLY A 264 36.92 14.42 14.41
C GLY A 264 35.55 13.77 14.30
N LYS A 265 35.02 13.52 13.09
CA LYS A 265 33.76 12.81 12.86
C LYS A 265 33.96 11.31 13.07
N ILE A 266 32.90 10.64 13.49
CA ILE A 266 32.86 9.17 13.52
C ILE A 266 32.33 8.67 12.19
N ILE A 267 33.11 7.92 11.48
CA ILE A 267 32.79 7.37 10.15
C ILE A 267 32.79 5.84 10.15
N ALA A 268 31.93 5.24 9.31
CA ALA A 268 31.96 3.84 8.96
C ALA A 268 32.48 3.68 7.53
N LYS A 269 33.34 2.68 7.30
CA LYS A 269 33.82 2.33 5.95
C LYS A 269 32.95 1.24 5.34
N ILE A 270 32.30 1.56 4.22
CA ILE A 270 31.37 0.66 3.54
C ILE A 270 31.70 0.66 2.03
N ASN A 271 32.01 -0.52 1.48
CA ASN A 271 32.19 -0.68 0.03
C ASN A 271 33.05 0.43 -0.61
N ASN A 272 34.22 0.74 -0.01
CA ASN A 272 35.12 1.83 -0.41
C ASN A 272 34.57 3.25 -0.28
N ARG A 273 33.49 3.45 0.49
CA ARG A 273 32.95 4.77 0.85
C ARG A 273 33.05 5.01 2.34
N GLU A 274 33.27 6.26 2.70
CA GLU A 274 33.20 6.72 4.08
C GLU A 274 31.83 7.35 4.32
N VAL A 275 31.14 6.87 5.35
CA VAL A 275 29.82 7.36 5.73
C VAL A 275 29.87 7.88 7.15
N THR A 276 29.49 9.13 7.34
CA THR A 276 29.47 9.75 8.68
C THR A 276 28.33 9.15 9.52
N VAL A 277 28.68 8.64 10.70
CA VAL A 277 27.73 8.10 11.70
C VAL A 277 27.45 9.13 12.79
N LEU A 278 28.49 9.85 13.28
CA LEU A 278 28.34 11.00 14.18
C LEU A 278 29.15 12.19 13.68
N LYS A 279 28.68 13.40 13.98
CA LYS A 279 29.42 14.63 13.72
C LYS A 279 30.60 14.79 14.69
N SER A 280 31.49 15.75 14.40
CA SER A 280 32.66 16.05 15.26
C SER A 280 32.30 16.53 16.67
N ASP A 281 31.11 17.13 16.85
CA ASP A 281 30.55 17.53 18.14
C ASP A 281 29.78 16.38 18.84
N ASN A 282 29.88 15.14 18.34
CA ASN A 282 29.15 13.95 18.77
C ASN A 282 27.63 14.03 18.60
N SER A 283 27.10 15.03 17.88
CA SER A 283 25.66 15.06 17.58
C SER A 283 25.27 13.97 16.58
N THR A 284 24.07 13.42 16.79
CA THR A 284 23.53 12.32 15.97
C THR A 284 23.12 12.77 14.59
N LEU A 285 23.24 11.87 13.62
CA LEU A 285 22.66 11.99 12.29
C LEU A 285 21.42 11.09 12.17
N TYR A 286 20.63 11.28 11.11
CA TYR A 286 19.52 10.37 10.79
C TYR A 286 20.00 8.92 10.73
N LEU A 287 21.15 8.67 10.11
CA LEU A 287 21.69 7.33 9.94
C LEU A 287 21.93 6.61 11.28
N SER A 288 22.53 7.28 12.27
CA SER A 288 22.79 6.65 13.58
C SER A 288 21.50 6.27 14.31
N ARG A 289 20.47 7.11 14.22
CA ARG A 289 19.14 6.80 14.79
C ARG A 289 18.46 5.65 14.06
N ASP A 290 18.54 5.61 12.73
CA ASP A 290 17.94 4.56 11.92
C ASP A 290 18.63 3.22 12.12
N ILE A 291 19.96 3.17 12.37
CA ILE A 291 20.68 1.96 12.76
C ILE A 291 20.14 1.44 14.10
N ALA A 292 20.04 2.32 15.10
CA ALA A 292 19.51 1.95 16.41
C ALA A 292 18.06 1.45 16.30
N ALA A 293 17.23 2.15 15.50
CA ALA A 293 15.83 1.81 15.25
C ALA A 293 15.68 0.44 14.59
N LEU A 294 16.51 0.11 13.59
CA LEU A 294 16.44 -1.17 12.91
C LEU A 294 16.80 -2.33 13.85
N LEU A 295 17.85 -2.17 14.65
CA LEU A 295 18.25 -3.17 15.64
C LEU A 295 17.20 -3.39 16.73
N ASP A 296 16.60 -2.31 17.23
CA ASP A 296 15.50 -2.38 18.20
C ASP A 296 14.27 -3.07 17.62
N ARG A 297 13.86 -2.70 16.39
CA ARG A 297 12.75 -3.32 15.68
C ARG A 297 12.96 -4.82 15.46
N TYR A 298 14.20 -5.24 15.14
CA TYR A 298 14.52 -6.65 15.00
C TYR A 298 14.34 -7.41 16.31
N LYS A 299 14.83 -6.88 17.42
CA LYS A 299 14.63 -7.45 18.75
C LYS A 299 13.15 -7.52 19.16
N LYS A 300 12.38 -6.45 18.85
CA LYS A 300 11.00 -6.30 19.29
C LYS A 300 10.01 -7.13 18.49
N PHE A 301 10.18 -7.18 17.16
CA PHE A 301 9.21 -7.81 16.26
C PHE A 301 9.67 -9.18 15.75
N ASP A 302 10.94 -9.54 15.87
CA ASP A 302 11.49 -10.81 15.36
C ASP A 302 10.97 -11.08 13.93
N PHE A 303 11.16 -10.12 13.02
CA PHE A 303 10.58 -10.11 11.70
C PHE A 303 11.36 -11.00 10.71
N ASP A 304 10.63 -11.61 9.78
CA ASP A 304 11.21 -12.25 8.59
C ASP A 304 11.51 -11.23 7.48
N LYS A 305 10.74 -10.11 7.45
CA LYS A 305 10.95 -9.01 6.50
C LYS A 305 10.71 -7.66 7.17
N MET A 306 11.58 -6.70 6.85
CA MET A 306 11.42 -5.28 7.16
C MET A 306 11.38 -4.47 5.87
N LEU A 307 10.24 -3.84 5.56
CA LEU A 307 10.01 -3.09 4.33
C LEU A 307 9.92 -1.59 4.65
N TYR A 308 10.82 -0.81 4.08
CA TYR A 308 10.84 0.65 4.20
C TYR A 308 10.26 1.28 2.92
N VAL A 309 9.10 1.89 3.01
CA VAL A 309 8.42 2.51 1.85
C VAL A 309 8.77 3.99 1.79
N VAL A 310 9.86 4.31 1.10
CA VAL A 310 10.47 5.64 1.11
C VAL A 310 10.87 6.11 -0.30
N ASP A 311 10.93 7.43 -0.50
CA ASP A 311 11.30 8.08 -1.79
C ASP A 311 12.66 7.61 -2.33
N ASN A 312 12.79 7.57 -3.65
CA ASN A 312 14.01 7.19 -4.37
C ASN A 312 15.25 7.99 -3.94
N ALA A 313 15.09 9.23 -3.47
CA ALA A 313 16.21 10.07 -3.01
C ALA A 313 16.94 9.51 -1.78
N GLN A 314 16.31 8.59 -1.02
CA GLN A 314 16.90 7.97 0.16
C GLN A 314 17.66 6.66 -0.15
N THR A 315 17.91 6.36 -1.43
CA THR A 315 18.56 5.10 -1.85
C THR A 315 19.91 4.88 -1.19
N ASP A 316 20.78 5.90 -1.19
CA ASP A 316 22.14 5.79 -0.63
C ASP A 316 22.10 5.66 0.90
N HIS A 317 21.15 6.33 1.55
CA HIS A 317 20.92 6.22 2.98
C HIS A 317 20.56 4.79 3.39
N PHE A 318 19.56 4.17 2.74
CA PHE A 318 19.17 2.79 3.04
C PHE A 318 20.25 1.77 2.66
N ALA A 319 21.02 2.00 1.60
CA ALA A 319 22.15 1.17 1.27
C ALA A 319 23.22 1.20 2.38
N ALA A 320 23.53 2.38 2.92
CA ALA A 320 24.46 2.53 4.04
C ALA A 320 23.90 1.90 5.32
N LEU A 321 22.63 2.14 5.65
CA LEU A 321 21.95 1.56 6.81
C LEU A 321 22.07 0.04 6.81
N PHE A 322 21.66 -0.62 5.73
CA PHE A 322 21.65 -2.08 5.66
C PHE A 322 23.07 -2.66 5.69
N GLU A 323 24.05 -2.03 5.05
CA GLU A 323 25.42 -2.51 5.05
C GLU A 323 26.10 -2.38 6.41
N ILE A 324 25.85 -1.30 7.17
CA ILE A 324 26.35 -1.15 8.55
C ILE A 324 25.71 -2.19 9.46
N VAL A 325 24.37 -2.33 9.41
CA VAL A 325 23.66 -3.27 10.28
C VAL A 325 24.03 -4.71 9.94
N LYS A 326 24.29 -5.04 8.68
CA LYS A 326 24.78 -6.36 8.26
C LYS A 326 26.10 -6.76 8.92
N GLN A 327 27.00 -5.80 9.15
CA GLN A 327 28.25 -6.05 9.86
C GLN A 327 28.04 -6.27 11.38
N ILE A 328 26.95 -5.74 11.93
CA ILE A 328 26.55 -5.97 13.32
C ILE A 328 25.83 -7.33 13.46
N ASP A 329 24.80 -7.54 12.66
CA ASP A 329 23.97 -8.74 12.63
C ASP A 329 23.38 -8.95 11.21
N GLN A 330 23.94 -9.92 10.50
CA GLN A 330 23.52 -10.24 9.13
C GLN A 330 22.06 -10.69 9.09
N LYS A 331 21.58 -11.46 10.05
CA LYS A 331 20.19 -11.97 10.08
C LYS A 331 19.18 -10.84 10.13
N CYS A 332 19.50 -9.75 10.83
CA CYS A 332 18.65 -8.57 10.89
C CYS A 332 18.40 -7.95 9.50
N THR A 333 19.36 -8.06 8.58
CA THR A 333 19.28 -7.42 7.25
C THR A 333 18.82 -8.32 6.13
N ASP A 334 18.87 -9.66 6.30
CA ASP A 334 18.53 -10.62 5.23
C ASP A 334 17.10 -10.40 4.66
N GLY A 335 16.18 -9.92 5.49
CA GLY A 335 14.81 -9.58 5.11
C GLY A 335 14.53 -8.09 4.85
N CYS A 336 15.51 -7.21 5.00
CA CYS A 336 15.33 -5.77 4.85
C CYS A 336 15.25 -5.34 3.39
N LYS A 337 14.30 -4.46 3.06
CA LYS A 337 14.16 -3.94 1.70
C LYS A 337 13.68 -2.50 1.67
N HIS A 338 14.36 -1.65 0.90
CA HIS A 338 13.89 -0.32 0.55
C HIS A 338 12.92 -0.43 -0.63
N ILE A 339 11.65 -0.16 -0.38
CA ILE A 339 10.58 -0.10 -1.38
C ILE A 339 10.52 1.31 -1.94
N LYS A 340 11.32 1.56 -2.96
CA LYS A 340 11.52 2.87 -3.58
C LYS A 340 10.29 3.32 -4.36
N PHE A 341 9.97 4.62 -4.29
CA PHE A 341 8.95 5.22 -5.15
C PHE A 341 9.41 6.56 -5.72
N GLY A 342 8.86 6.92 -6.89
CA GLY A 342 9.15 8.18 -7.56
C GLY A 342 8.29 9.34 -7.01
N ARG A 343 8.59 10.56 -7.42
CA ARG A 343 7.96 11.77 -6.90
C ARG A 343 6.61 12.06 -7.52
N LEU A 344 5.69 12.54 -6.69
CA LEU A 344 4.43 13.13 -7.10
C LEU A 344 4.58 14.65 -7.23
N LYS A 345 4.26 15.19 -8.41
CA LYS A 345 4.33 16.61 -8.74
C LYS A 345 2.94 17.17 -8.99
N GLY A 346 2.78 18.48 -8.85
CA GLY A 346 1.55 19.19 -9.26
C GLY A 346 0.34 19.01 -8.34
N MET A 347 0.50 18.41 -7.17
CA MET A 347 -0.58 18.33 -6.19
C MET A 347 -0.55 19.59 -5.31
N SER A 348 -1.04 20.70 -5.86
CA SER A 348 -1.20 21.98 -5.16
C SER A 348 -2.67 22.39 -5.17
N THR A 349 -3.10 23.11 -4.13
CA THR A 349 -4.37 23.83 -4.18
C THR A 349 -4.24 25.06 -5.08
N ARG A 350 -5.37 25.62 -5.54
CA ARG A 350 -5.40 26.83 -6.37
C ARG A 350 -4.69 28.04 -5.74
N THR A 351 -4.49 28.05 -4.43
CA THR A 351 -3.89 29.15 -3.66
C THR A 351 -2.35 29.10 -3.59
N GLY A 352 -1.70 28.05 -4.14
CA GLY A 352 -0.24 27.95 -4.23
C GLY A 352 0.50 27.73 -2.90
N ASN A 353 -0.22 27.64 -1.79
CA ASN A 353 0.34 27.38 -0.46
C ASN A 353 0.66 25.88 -0.26
N VAL A 354 1.43 25.58 0.78
CA VAL A 354 1.68 24.21 1.20
C VAL A 354 0.36 23.50 1.44
N VAL A 355 0.17 22.36 0.75
CA VAL A 355 -1.12 21.66 0.72
C VAL A 355 -1.10 20.55 1.75
N PHE A 356 -1.98 20.65 2.73
CA PHE A 356 -2.25 19.56 3.66
C PHE A 356 -3.03 18.45 2.96
N LEU A 357 -2.85 17.22 3.40
CA LEU A 357 -3.56 16.09 2.82
C LEU A 357 -5.08 16.21 2.98
N ASN A 358 -5.55 16.73 4.13
CA ASN A 358 -6.97 17.01 4.33
C ASN A 358 -7.53 17.94 3.25
N ASP A 359 -6.81 19.03 2.91
CA ASP A 359 -7.23 19.97 1.86
C ASP A 359 -7.42 19.26 0.50
N ILE A 360 -6.55 18.25 0.21
CA ILE A 360 -6.63 17.45 -1.01
C ILE A 360 -7.89 16.57 -1.00
N LEU A 361 -8.15 15.89 0.12
CA LEU A 361 -9.31 15.01 0.27
C LEU A 361 -10.61 15.82 0.28
N ASP A 362 -10.62 17.01 0.89
CA ASP A 362 -11.79 17.91 0.90
C ASP A 362 -12.07 18.46 -0.49
N GLU A 363 -11.05 18.84 -1.24
CA GLU A 363 -11.22 19.26 -2.64
C GLU A 363 -11.73 18.10 -3.52
N ALA A 364 -11.23 16.87 -3.29
CA ALA A 364 -11.72 15.68 -3.97
C ALA A 364 -13.19 15.42 -3.69
N LYS A 365 -13.59 15.46 -2.41
CA LYS A 365 -14.98 15.34 -1.96
C LYS A 365 -15.88 16.39 -2.60
N LYS A 366 -15.48 17.67 -2.56
CA LYS A 366 -16.21 18.78 -3.14
C LYS A 366 -16.42 18.58 -4.65
N LYS A 367 -15.36 18.26 -5.39
CA LYS A 367 -15.45 18.02 -6.83
C LYS A 367 -16.34 16.82 -7.18
N MET A 368 -16.34 15.78 -6.33
CA MET A 368 -17.26 14.66 -6.52
C MET A 368 -18.71 15.06 -6.28
N HIS A 369 -18.99 15.87 -5.27
CA HIS A 369 -20.33 16.41 -5.02
C HIS A 369 -20.82 17.25 -6.22
N GLU A 370 -19.98 18.14 -6.74
CA GLU A 370 -20.30 18.95 -7.93
C GLU A 370 -20.61 18.05 -9.16
N LYS A 371 -19.82 17.00 -9.38
CA LYS A 371 -20.03 16.05 -10.49
C LYS A 371 -21.30 15.22 -10.34
N GLN A 372 -21.58 14.73 -9.14
CA GLN A 372 -22.81 13.98 -8.87
C GLN A 372 -24.05 14.84 -9.08
N ALA A 373 -24.02 16.12 -8.66
CA ALA A 373 -25.13 17.05 -8.86
C ALA A 373 -25.47 17.27 -10.35
N LEU A 374 -24.48 17.15 -11.23
CA LEU A 374 -24.64 17.28 -12.69
C LEU A 374 -25.01 15.94 -13.37
N SER A 375 -24.93 14.83 -12.68
CA SER A 375 -25.17 13.50 -13.25
C SER A 375 -26.68 13.18 -13.31
N LYS A 376 -27.18 12.85 -14.49
CA LYS A 376 -28.55 12.37 -14.69
C LYS A 376 -28.82 10.97 -14.13
N ASN A 377 -27.77 10.22 -13.83
CA ASN A 377 -27.83 8.80 -13.43
C ASN A 377 -27.71 8.59 -11.92
N THR A 378 -27.47 9.63 -11.14
CA THR A 378 -27.37 9.54 -9.68
C THR A 378 -28.77 9.42 -9.08
N ARG A 379 -29.00 8.37 -8.28
CA ARG A 379 -30.26 8.24 -7.54
C ARG A 379 -30.34 9.33 -6.47
N SER A 380 -31.50 10.00 -6.35
CA SER A 380 -31.71 11.13 -5.45
C SER A 380 -31.45 10.84 -3.96
N GLY A 381 -31.44 9.57 -3.53
CA GLY A 381 -31.11 9.17 -2.15
C GLY A 381 -29.65 8.79 -1.91
N ALA A 382 -28.84 8.61 -2.97
CA ALA A 382 -27.44 8.17 -2.86
C ALA A 382 -26.44 9.33 -2.72
N MET A 383 -26.88 10.58 -2.90
CA MET A 383 -26.06 11.79 -2.70
C MET A 383 -25.93 12.12 -1.22
N ASN A 384 -24.99 11.48 -0.54
CA ASN A 384 -24.63 11.88 0.80
C ASN A 384 -23.14 12.25 0.88
N GLU A 385 -22.80 12.99 1.92
CA GLU A 385 -21.45 13.48 2.20
C GLU A 385 -20.41 12.33 2.28
N GLU A 386 -20.80 11.19 2.84
CA GLU A 386 -19.93 10.01 2.98
C GLU A 386 -19.63 9.38 1.61
N THR A 387 -20.62 9.23 0.75
CA THR A 387 -20.45 8.70 -0.60
C THR A 387 -19.51 9.56 -1.43
N CYS A 388 -19.68 10.90 -1.37
CA CYS A 388 -18.79 11.83 -2.07
C CYS A 388 -17.36 11.74 -1.55
N ASP A 389 -17.18 11.59 -0.25
CA ASP A 389 -15.86 11.45 0.37
C ASP A 389 -15.17 10.13 -0.04
N ILE A 390 -15.91 9.03 -0.05
CA ILE A 390 -15.39 7.71 -0.50
C ILE A 390 -15.01 7.76 -1.98
N LEU A 391 -15.83 8.36 -2.83
CA LEU A 391 -15.54 8.49 -4.26
C LEU A 391 -14.32 9.39 -4.51
N GLY A 392 -14.25 10.53 -3.83
CA GLY A 392 -13.12 11.44 -3.92
C GLY A 392 -11.81 10.79 -3.46
N THR A 393 -11.84 10.15 -2.30
CA THR A 393 -10.70 9.40 -1.76
C THR A 393 -10.28 8.26 -2.70
N SER A 394 -11.25 7.46 -3.20
CA SER A 394 -10.98 6.40 -4.17
C SER A 394 -10.28 6.91 -5.42
N ALA A 395 -10.70 8.09 -5.91
CA ALA A 395 -10.11 8.72 -7.09
C ALA A 395 -8.65 9.12 -6.86
N VAL A 396 -8.33 9.69 -5.70
CA VAL A 396 -6.95 10.05 -5.32
C VAL A 396 -6.09 8.78 -5.20
N LEU A 397 -6.55 7.77 -4.47
CA LEU A 397 -5.85 6.49 -4.26
C LEU A 397 -5.56 5.80 -5.59
N LEU A 398 -6.56 5.60 -6.42
CA LEU A 398 -6.40 4.86 -7.67
C LEU A 398 -5.55 5.62 -8.69
N ASN A 399 -5.62 6.95 -8.70
CA ASN A 399 -4.79 7.75 -9.60
C ASN A 399 -3.29 7.58 -9.31
N ASP A 400 -2.89 7.36 -8.06
CA ASP A 400 -1.52 7.01 -7.69
C ASP A 400 -1.22 5.54 -8.00
N LEU A 401 -2.03 4.60 -7.51
CA LEU A 401 -1.79 3.16 -7.59
C LEU A 401 -1.78 2.60 -9.02
N LYS A 402 -2.38 3.30 -9.99
CA LYS A 402 -2.29 2.93 -11.41
C LYS A 402 -0.94 3.25 -12.05
N GLN A 403 -0.10 4.07 -11.40
CA GLN A 403 1.24 4.39 -11.87
C GLN A 403 2.24 3.31 -11.44
N LYS A 404 3.26 3.07 -12.27
CA LYS A 404 4.41 2.28 -11.79
C LYS A 404 5.05 2.98 -10.60
N ARG A 405 5.29 2.24 -9.53
CA ARG A 405 5.76 2.76 -8.24
C ARG A 405 6.97 3.68 -8.34
N GLN A 406 7.99 3.31 -9.09
CA GLN A 406 9.23 4.10 -9.19
C GLN A 406 9.15 5.28 -10.18
N LYS A 407 8.05 5.41 -10.92
CA LYS A 407 7.88 6.49 -11.90
C LYS A 407 7.44 7.78 -11.23
N ASP A 408 8.11 8.89 -11.54
CA ASP A 408 7.60 10.23 -11.25
C ASP A 408 6.35 10.50 -12.09
N TYR A 409 5.37 11.19 -11.51
CA TYR A 409 4.20 11.61 -12.27
C TYR A 409 3.63 12.94 -11.78
N THR A 410 2.86 13.61 -12.64
CA THR A 410 2.15 14.85 -12.30
C THR A 410 0.67 14.52 -12.07
N PHE A 411 0.16 14.93 -10.91
CA PHE A 411 -1.25 14.79 -10.57
C PHE A 411 -2.12 15.74 -11.41
N SER A 412 -3.29 15.26 -11.80
CA SER A 412 -4.30 16.06 -12.50
C SER A 412 -5.68 15.69 -11.96
N TRP A 413 -6.40 16.70 -11.46
CA TRP A 413 -7.78 16.53 -10.98
C TRP A 413 -8.70 16.00 -12.06
N ASP A 414 -8.59 16.50 -13.29
CA ASP A 414 -9.45 16.07 -14.39
C ASP A 414 -9.28 14.58 -14.69
N LYS A 415 -8.03 14.11 -14.68
CA LYS A 415 -7.73 12.68 -14.88
C LYS A 415 -8.10 11.81 -13.68
N ALA A 416 -7.95 12.31 -12.45
CA ALA A 416 -8.28 11.55 -11.25
C ALA A 416 -9.78 11.35 -11.09
N LEU A 417 -10.56 12.38 -11.40
CA LEU A 417 -12.01 12.43 -11.18
C LEU A 417 -12.83 12.14 -12.43
N GLN A 418 -12.23 11.73 -13.55
CA GLN A 418 -12.98 11.43 -14.77
C GLN A 418 -13.97 10.26 -14.55
N SER A 419 -15.15 10.36 -15.11
CA SER A 419 -16.18 9.30 -15.09
C SER A 419 -15.95 8.24 -16.15
N GLU A 420 -15.31 8.63 -17.25
CA GLU A 420 -14.97 7.76 -18.38
C GLU A 420 -13.51 7.28 -18.29
N GLY A 421 -13.18 6.21 -19.01
CA GLY A 421 -11.85 5.64 -19.02
C GLY A 421 -11.53 4.80 -17.76
N ASP A 422 -10.23 4.69 -17.43
CA ASP A 422 -9.73 3.89 -16.31
C ASP A 422 -9.66 4.74 -15.03
N SER A 423 -10.80 4.85 -14.33
CA SER A 423 -10.97 5.64 -13.11
C SER A 423 -11.58 4.84 -11.96
N ALA A 424 -11.39 5.32 -10.73
CA ALA A 424 -11.99 4.71 -9.55
C ALA A 424 -13.53 4.71 -9.61
N ILE A 425 -14.09 5.76 -10.16
CA ILE A 425 -15.54 5.92 -10.31
C ILE A 425 -16.13 4.77 -11.15
N LYS A 426 -15.44 4.36 -12.22
CA LYS A 426 -15.85 3.23 -13.06
C LYS A 426 -15.87 1.91 -12.28
N LEU A 427 -14.87 1.64 -11.44
CA LEU A 427 -14.83 0.44 -10.61
C LEU A 427 -15.91 0.47 -9.53
N GLN A 428 -16.12 1.61 -8.88
CA GLN A 428 -17.19 1.82 -7.90
C GLN A 428 -18.58 1.62 -8.55
N TYR A 429 -18.82 2.25 -9.69
CA TYR A 429 -20.08 2.10 -10.42
C TYR A 429 -20.35 0.64 -10.82
N LEU A 430 -19.33 -0.06 -11.32
CA LEU A 430 -19.47 -1.46 -11.66
C LEU A 430 -19.80 -2.32 -10.43
N HIS A 431 -19.15 -2.07 -9.29
CA HIS A 431 -19.45 -2.78 -8.04
C HIS A 431 -20.89 -2.53 -7.59
N CYS A 432 -21.35 -1.28 -7.59
CA CYS A 432 -22.74 -0.94 -7.26
C CYS A 432 -23.75 -1.61 -8.21
N ARG A 433 -23.43 -1.65 -9.51
CA ARG A 433 -24.27 -2.31 -10.51
C ARG A 433 -24.39 -3.83 -10.30
N LEU A 434 -23.27 -4.47 -9.97
CA LEU A 434 -23.23 -5.91 -9.64
C LEU A 434 -24.01 -6.19 -8.35
N TRP A 435 -23.81 -5.38 -7.32
CA TRP A 435 -24.57 -5.46 -6.08
C TRP A 435 -26.07 -5.30 -6.31
N SER A 436 -26.46 -4.26 -7.05
CA SER A 436 -27.88 -4.03 -7.39
C SER A 436 -28.50 -5.18 -8.18
N LEU A 437 -27.73 -5.83 -9.07
CA LEU A 437 -28.20 -7.02 -9.79
C LEU A 437 -28.53 -8.14 -8.81
N GLU A 438 -27.61 -8.45 -7.88
CA GLU A 438 -27.82 -9.51 -6.88
C GLU A 438 -29.04 -9.26 -6.00
N GLN A 439 -29.27 -8.00 -5.58
CA GLN A 439 -30.39 -7.65 -4.71
C GLN A 439 -31.74 -7.66 -5.43
N ASN A 440 -31.75 -7.43 -6.74
CA ASN A 440 -33.00 -7.14 -7.48
C ASN A 440 -33.30 -8.12 -8.62
N CYS A 441 -32.52 -9.22 -8.77
CA CYS A 441 -32.76 -10.18 -9.85
C CYS A 441 -33.93 -11.14 -9.60
N GLY A 442 -34.33 -11.32 -8.32
CA GLY A 442 -35.45 -12.18 -7.95
C GLY A 442 -35.12 -13.67 -7.90
N VAL A 443 -33.83 -14.04 -7.99
CA VAL A 443 -33.36 -15.42 -7.87
C VAL A 443 -32.21 -15.52 -6.89
N SER A 444 -32.02 -16.70 -6.27
CA SER A 444 -30.89 -17.01 -5.41
C SER A 444 -29.74 -17.58 -6.21
N LEU A 445 -28.55 -17.57 -5.64
CA LEU A 445 -27.40 -18.31 -6.18
C LEU A 445 -27.70 -19.82 -6.21
N PRO A 446 -27.27 -20.54 -7.24
CA PRO A 446 -27.50 -21.97 -7.33
C PRO A 446 -26.64 -22.74 -6.32
N ASP A 447 -27.13 -23.86 -5.83
CA ASP A 447 -26.38 -24.76 -4.93
C ASP A 447 -25.16 -25.37 -5.63
N VAL A 448 -25.33 -25.74 -6.91
CA VAL A 448 -24.29 -26.34 -7.76
C VAL A 448 -24.18 -25.53 -9.05
N CYS A 449 -22.97 -25.35 -9.54
CA CYS A 449 -22.72 -24.74 -10.83
C CYS A 449 -22.98 -25.78 -11.94
N ASP A 450 -23.91 -25.48 -12.85
CA ASP A 450 -24.12 -26.23 -14.09
C ASP A 450 -23.69 -25.40 -15.32
N PRO A 451 -22.52 -25.69 -15.89
CA PRO A 451 -21.98 -24.96 -17.03
C PRO A 451 -22.81 -25.02 -18.31
N ASN A 452 -23.72 -26.01 -18.44
CA ASN A 452 -24.58 -26.13 -19.61
C ASN A 452 -25.53 -24.94 -19.79
N TYR A 453 -25.87 -24.24 -18.71
CA TYR A 453 -26.68 -23.02 -18.75
C TYR A 453 -25.92 -21.76 -19.13
N ILE A 454 -24.59 -21.81 -19.23
CA ILE A 454 -23.72 -20.63 -19.43
C ILE A 454 -22.66 -20.89 -20.52
N PRO A 455 -23.06 -21.33 -21.74
CA PRO A 455 -22.14 -21.68 -22.82
C PRO A 455 -21.55 -20.44 -23.54
N GLU A 456 -22.12 -19.24 -23.31
CA GLU A 456 -21.79 -18.03 -24.06
C GLU A 456 -20.31 -17.65 -23.98
N GLU A 457 -19.75 -17.19 -25.09
CA GLU A 457 -18.34 -16.80 -25.22
C GLU A 457 -17.97 -15.67 -24.26
N VAL A 458 -18.84 -14.66 -24.14
CA VAL A 458 -18.62 -13.51 -23.25
C VAL A 458 -18.49 -13.93 -21.77
N ILE A 459 -19.18 -15.00 -21.37
CA ILE A 459 -19.04 -15.59 -20.03
C ILE A 459 -17.68 -16.27 -19.91
N GLY A 460 -17.24 -16.97 -20.95
CA GLY A 460 -15.91 -17.58 -21.02
C GLY A 460 -14.78 -16.58 -20.80
N ASP A 461 -14.87 -15.39 -21.40
CA ASP A 461 -13.91 -14.29 -21.17
C ASP A 461 -13.83 -13.90 -19.69
N VAL A 462 -14.99 -13.74 -19.03
CA VAL A 462 -15.05 -13.39 -17.60
C VAL A 462 -14.45 -14.52 -16.74
N ILE A 463 -14.76 -15.78 -17.04
CA ILE A 463 -14.23 -16.93 -16.29
C ILE A 463 -12.70 -17.04 -16.42
N ALA A 464 -12.14 -16.77 -17.61
CA ALA A 464 -10.69 -16.71 -17.82
C ALA A 464 -10.02 -15.63 -16.95
N GLU A 465 -10.64 -14.44 -16.86
CA GLU A 465 -10.15 -13.38 -15.97
C GLU A 465 -10.26 -13.79 -14.49
N LEU A 466 -11.38 -14.38 -14.07
CA LEU A 466 -11.55 -14.87 -12.70
C LEU A 466 -10.47 -15.89 -12.33
N ALA A 467 -10.14 -16.82 -13.23
CA ALA A 467 -9.08 -17.81 -13.05
C ALA A 467 -7.71 -17.16 -12.85
N GLY A 468 -7.45 -16.04 -13.51
CA GLY A 468 -6.17 -15.30 -13.43
C GLY A 468 -5.94 -14.52 -12.14
N PHE A 469 -6.97 -14.31 -11.31
CA PHE A 469 -6.92 -13.37 -10.18
C PHE A 469 -5.79 -13.68 -9.18
N GLU A 470 -5.67 -14.94 -8.76
CA GLU A 470 -4.66 -15.33 -7.78
C GLU A 470 -3.23 -15.10 -8.30
N ASN A 471 -2.97 -15.44 -9.57
CA ASN A 471 -1.66 -15.19 -10.18
C ASN A 471 -1.32 -13.69 -10.23
N ILE A 472 -2.31 -12.86 -10.52
CA ILE A 472 -2.15 -11.38 -10.48
C ILE A 472 -1.80 -10.90 -9.07
N LEU A 473 -2.45 -11.45 -8.04
CA LEU A 473 -2.14 -11.09 -6.65
C LEU A 473 -0.73 -11.54 -6.25
N HIS A 474 -0.31 -12.76 -6.58
CA HIS A 474 1.06 -13.23 -6.33
C HIS A 474 2.09 -12.33 -6.99
N ARG A 475 1.86 -11.99 -8.25
CA ARG A 475 2.74 -11.11 -9.00
C ARG A 475 2.78 -9.70 -8.41
N SER A 476 1.64 -9.15 -8.00
CA SER A 476 1.56 -7.84 -7.35
C SER A 476 2.29 -7.81 -6.00
N LEU A 477 2.22 -8.92 -5.24
CA LEU A 477 2.94 -9.09 -3.98
C LEU A 477 4.45 -9.20 -4.19
N GLU A 478 4.90 -9.96 -5.18
CA GLU A 478 6.31 -10.18 -5.45
C GLU A 478 7.03 -8.91 -5.93
N GLU A 479 6.38 -8.21 -6.87
CA GLU A 479 6.92 -6.98 -7.44
C GLU A 479 6.66 -5.75 -6.55
N TYR A 480 5.79 -5.86 -5.53
CA TYR A 480 5.26 -4.74 -4.74
C TYR A 480 4.67 -3.63 -5.63
N GLU A 481 3.98 -4.02 -6.72
CA GLU A 481 3.43 -3.12 -7.73
C GLU A 481 1.91 -3.19 -7.78
N ALA A 482 1.26 -2.14 -7.25
CA ALA A 482 -0.20 -2.04 -7.25
C ALA A 482 -0.79 -1.93 -8.66
N CYS A 483 -0.08 -1.30 -9.59
CA CYS A 483 -0.57 -1.10 -10.97
C CYS A 483 -0.86 -2.41 -11.71
N ILE A 484 -0.27 -3.53 -11.30
CA ILE A 484 -0.56 -4.85 -11.85
C ILE A 484 -2.00 -5.24 -11.53
N LEU A 485 -2.41 -5.10 -10.25
CA LEU A 485 -3.77 -5.37 -9.81
C LEU A 485 -4.76 -4.36 -10.40
N VAL A 486 -4.40 -3.06 -10.43
CA VAL A 486 -5.24 -2.01 -11.02
C VAL A 486 -5.57 -2.32 -12.48
N ASN A 487 -4.56 -2.63 -13.30
CA ASN A 487 -4.76 -2.97 -14.70
C ASN A 487 -5.63 -4.22 -14.90
N TYR A 488 -5.46 -5.21 -14.03
CA TYR A 488 -6.31 -6.40 -14.01
C TYR A 488 -7.77 -6.05 -13.72
N LEU A 489 -8.06 -5.24 -12.70
CA LEU A 489 -9.43 -4.85 -12.37
C LEU A 489 -10.12 -4.10 -13.51
N PHE A 490 -9.40 -3.26 -14.24
CA PHE A 490 -9.94 -2.59 -15.43
C PHE A 490 -10.20 -3.57 -16.58
N ARG A 491 -9.37 -4.58 -16.75
CA ARG A 491 -9.58 -5.63 -17.75
C ARG A 491 -10.81 -6.47 -17.41
N LEU A 492 -10.92 -6.92 -16.17
CA LEU A 492 -12.12 -7.59 -15.66
C LEU A 492 -13.38 -6.72 -15.86
N ALA A 493 -13.28 -5.42 -15.52
CA ALA A 493 -14.40 -4.50 -15.67
C ALA A 493 -14.88 -4.36 -17.13
N ARG A 494 -13.98 -4.43 -18.12
CA ARG A 494 -14.36 -4.42 -19.54
C ARG A 494 -15.14 -5.68 -19.93
N HIS A 495 -14.66 -6.86 -19.53
CA HIS A 495 -15.36 -8.13 -19.81
C HIS A 495 -16.73 -8.20 -19.11
N VAL A 496 -16.81 -7.79 -17.86
CA VAL A 496 -18.08 -7.76 -17.10
C VAL A 496 -19.08 -6.77 -17.72
N ASN A 497 -18.62 -5.59 -18.16
CA ASN A 497 -19.53 -4.65 -18.84
C ASN A 497 -20.03 -5.19 -20.18
N ARG A 498 -19.19 -5.90 -20.96
CA ARG A 498 -19.62 -6.58 -22.18
C ARG A 498 -20.66 -7.66 -21.83
N MET A 499 -20.41 -8.46 -20.78
CA MET A 499 -21.36 -9.48 -20.32
C MET A 499 -22.71 -8.85 -19.90
N PHE A 500 -22.74 -7.69 -19.26
CA PHE A 500 -23.97 -6.98 -18.94
C PHE A 500 -24.80 -6.56 -20.16
N ASN A 501 -24.15 -6.31 -21.30
CA ASN A 501 -24.83 -5.93 -22.53
C ASN A 501 -25.46 -7.13 -23.26
N GLU A 502 -24.79 -8.29 -23.20
CA GLU A 502 -25.16 -9.49 -23.95
C GLU A 502 -26.02 -10.46 -23.14
N ILE A 503 -25.81 -10.54 -21.80
CA ILE A 503 -26.41 -11.55 -20.94
C ILE A 503 -27.54 -10.96 -20.09
N ARG A 504 -28.72 -11.59 -20.12
CA ARG A 504 -29.86 -11.23 -19.27
C ARG A 504 -29.98 -12.22 -18.12
N VAL A 505 -30.17 -11.71 -16.89
CA VAL A 505 -30.48 -12.48 -15.69
C VAL A 505 -31.98 -12.43 -15.39
N LYS A 506 -32.63 -11.31 -15.65
CA LYS A 506 -34.08 -11.16 -15.51
C LYS A 506 -34.82 -11.63 -16.76
N ASN A 507 -36.04 -12.09 -16.58
CA ASN A 507 -36.95 -12.53 -17.65
C ASN A 507 -36.45 -13.76 -18.44
N VAL A 508 -35.75 -14.63 -17.78
CA VAL A 508 -35.32 -15.97 -18.26
C VAL A 508 -35.76 -17.03 -17.25
N SER A 509 -35.61 -18.32 -17.56
CA SER A 509 -35.95 -19.39 -16.61
C SER A 509 -35.16 -19.25 -15.30
N PRO A 510 -35.72 -19.61 -14.13
CA PRO A 510 -35.07 -19.45 -12.83
C PRO A 510 -33.69 -20.12 -12.77
N ASP A 511 -33.52 -21.32 -13.32
CA ASP A 511 -32.25 -22.06 -13.33
C ASP A 511 -31.18 -21.32 -14.15
N LEU A 512 -31.54 -20.88 -15.36
CA LEU A 512 -30.64 -20.07 -16.20
C LEU A 512 -30.28 -18.76 -15.53
N ALA A 513 -31.25 -18.10 -14.91
CA ALA A 513 -31.04 -16.85 -14.16
C ALA A 513 -30.03 -17.06 -13.00
N ALA A 514 -30.20 -18.13 -12.22
CA ALA A 514 -29.34 -18.47 -11.09
C ALA A 514 -27.90 -18.74 -11.53
N GLN A 515 -27.70 -19.52 -12.60
CA GLN A 515 -26.36 -19.84 -13.11
C GLN A 515 -25.65 -18.59 -13.68
N ARG A 516 -26.34 -17.75 -14.41
CA ARG A 516 -25.81 -16.46 -14.88
C ARG A 516 -25.50 -15.51 -13.74
N LEU A 517 -26.37 -15.45 -12.71
CA LEU A 517 -26.13 -14.66 -11.50
C LEU A 517 -24.85 -15.09 -10.79
N LEU A 518 -24.54 -16.39 -10.74
CA LEU A 518 -23.31 -16.90 -10.13
C LEU A 518 -22.05 -16.29 -10.76
N VAL A 519 -22.02 -16.12 -12.08
CA VAL A 519 -20.87 -15.52 -12.77
C VAL A 519 -20.72 -14.04 -12.36
N PHE A 520 -21.82 -13.28 -12.36
CA PHE A 520 -21.81 -11.89 -11.90
C PHE A 520 -21.39 -11.75 -10.43
N HIS A 521 -21.86 -12.65 -9.59
CA HIS A 521 -21.50 -12.73 -8.18
C HIS A 521 -19.99 -12.96 -7.98
N CYS A 522 -19.40 -13.93 -8.66
CA CYS A 522 -17.97 -14.21 -8.61
C CYS A 522 -17.15 -12.99 -9.09
N ALA A 523 -17.59 -12.34 -10.16
CA ALA A 523 -16.95 -11.12 -10.65
C ALA A 523 -17.02 -9.97 -9.62
N ARG A 524 -18.14 -9.80 -8.90
CA ARG A 524 -18.27 -8.82 -7.82
C ARG A 524 -17.33 -9.12 -6.65
N ILE A 525 -17.20 -10.39 -6.25
CA ILE A 525 -16.29 -10.80 -5.17
C ILE A 525 -14.85 -10.42 -5.53
N VAL A 526 -14.41 -10.75 -6.75
CA VAL A 526 -13.06 -10.43 -7.22
C VAL A 526 -12.82 -8.92 -7.27
N LEU A 527 -13.77 -8.18 -7.83
CA LEU A 527 -13.70 -6.71 -7.90
C LEU A 527 -13.61 -6.10 -6.49
N LYS A 528 -14.50 -6.51 -5.58
CA LYS A 528 -14.51 -6.08 -4.18
C LYS A 528 -13.17 -6.37 -3.50
N THR A 529 -12.70 -7.60 -3.58
CA THR A 529 -11.44 -8.02 -2.96
C THR A 529 -10.24 -7.24 -3.51
N GLY A 530 -10.18 -7.05 -4.83
CA GLY A 530 -9.13 -6.26 -5.46
C GLY A 530 -9.16 -4.80 -5.02
N MET A 531 -10.33 -4.18 -4.94
CA MET A 531 -10.50 -2.81 -4.43
C MET A 531 -10.05 -2.70 -2.97
N GLU A 532 -10.46 -3.62 -2.09
CA GLU A 532 -10.07 -3.64 -0.68
C GLU A 532 -8.55 -3.82 -0.49
N ILE A 533 -7.89 -4.65 -1.31
CA ILE A 533 -6.42 -4.80 -1.30
C ILE A 533 -5.75 -3.48 -1.69
N LEU A 534 -6.32 -2.74 -2.64
CA LEU A 534 -5.84 -1.40 -3.03
C LEU A 534 -6.15 -0.33 -1.97
N GLY A 535 -6.84 -0.66 -0.87
CA GLY A 535 -7.27 0.30 0.15
C GLY A 535 -8.51 1.11 -0.25
N ILE A 536 -9.20 0.72 -1.31
CA ILE A 536 -10.43 1.37 -1.77
C ILE A 536 -11.63 0.69 -1.10
N ARG A 537 -12.45 1.49 -0.41
CA ARG A 537 -13.70 1.03 0.19
C ARG A 537 -14.77 0.87 -0.90
N PRO A 538 -15.28 -0.35 -1.19
CA PRO A 538 -16.32 -0.56 -2.19
C PRO A 538 -17.66 0.00 -1.72
N LEU A 539 -18.35 0.71 -2.60
CA LEU A 539 -19.72 1.18 -2.39
C LEU A 539 -20.72 0.14 -2.91
N ASN A 540 -21.82 -0.02 -2.22
CA ASN A 540 -22.95 -0.82 -2.69
C ASN A 540 -23.92 0.00 -3.54
N GLU A 541 -24.02 1.30 -3.26
CA GLU A 541 -24.90 2.24 -3.97
C GLU A 541 -24.17 3.56 -4.21
N MET A 542 -24.50 4.24 -5.32
CA MET A 542 -23.99 5.57 -5.66
C MET A 542 -24.94 6.32 -6.60
#